data_46204075a085d625ffa790dc05358871
#
_entry.id   46204075a085d625ffa790dc05358871
#
_cell.length_a   1.000
_cell.length_b   1.000
_cell.length_c   1.000
_cell.angle_alpha   90.00
_cell.angle_beta   90.00
_cell.angle_gamma   90.00
#
_symmetry.space_group_name_H-M   'P 1'
#
loop_
_entity.id
_entity.type
_entity.pdbx_description
1 polymer ?
#
loop_
_entity_poly.entity_id
_entity_poly.type
_entity_poly.pdbx_seq_one_letter_code
_entity_poly.pdbx_strand_id
1 'polypeptide(L)'
;MKYEEFLERNKEEMIASLQSVLRCESEQSQPVKTADGGVYPFGEGVQKAFETFLALAESMGFETFNADNYGGHVDFPGTGDKIFGILGHLDVVPAAGGWDFDPYAASIAEGRIYGRGTTDDKGPMISCLYAMKALKDSGYVPKATIRLIIGDRKSVV
;
A
#
# COMPACT_ATOMS: atom_id res chain seq x y z
N MET A 1 -19.11 -10.08 -12.48
CA MET A 1 -18.98 -10.44 -11.04
C MET A 1 -19.50 -9.28 -10.24
N LYS A 2 -20.35 -9.53 -9.24
CA LYS A 2 -20.79 -8.47 -8.31
C LYS A 2 -19.65 -8.15 -7.35
N TYR A 3 -19.57 -6.91 -6.90
CA TYR A 3 -18.49 -6.46 -6.02
C TYR A 3 -18.45 -7.21 -4.69
N GLU A 4 -19.63 -7.51 -4.13
CA GLU A 4 -19.77 -8.30 -2.91
C GLU A 4 -19.20 -9.71 -3.07
N GLU A 5 -19.46 -10.36 -4.20
CA GLU A 5 -18.93 -11.71 -4.50
C GLU A 5 -17.40 -11.69 -4.62
N PHE A 6 -16.83 -10.59 -5.15
CA PHE A 6 -15.39 -10.41 -5.21
C PHE A 6 -14.80 -10.29 -3.80
N LEU A 7 -15.39 -9.44 -2.95
CA LEU A 7 -14.92 -9.23 -1.58
C LEU A 7 -14.95 -10.51 -0.76
N GLU A 8 -16.06 -11.25 -0.79
CA GLU A 8 -16.16 -12.52 -0.05
C GLU A 8 -15.10 -13.54 -0.49
N ARG A 9 -14.85 -13.65 -1.79
CA ARG A 9 -13.87 -14.59 -2.33
C ARG A 9 -12.43 -14.20 -2.04
N ASN A 10 -12.11 -12.90 -1.97
CA ASN A 10 -10.75 -12.41 -1.79
C ASN A 10 -10.48 -11.87 -0.37
N LYS A 11 -11.43 -12.00 0.56
CA LYS A 11 -11.35 -11.42 1.90
C LYS A 11 -10.10 -11.83 2.67
N GLU A 12 -9.80 -13.12 2.70
CA GLU A 12 -8.63 -13.63 3.43
C GLU A 12 -7.31 -13.15 2.80
N GLU A 13 -7.24 -13.13 1.47
CA GLU A 13 -6.08 -12.62 0.75
C GLU A 13 -5.89 -11.12 0.98
N MET A 14 -6.97 -10.34 0.95
CA MET A 14 -6.94 -8.90 1.24
C MET A 14 -6.46 -8.62 2.67
N ILE A 15 -6.93 -9.40 3.64
CA ILE A 15 -6.50 -9.31 5.04
C ILE A 15 -5.00 -9.65 5.15
N ALA A 16 -4.55 -10.74 4.54
CA ALA A 16 -3.14 -11.15 4.55
C ALA A 16 -2.24 -10.09 3.89
N SER A 17 -2.68 -9.49 2.78
CA SER A 17 -1.98 -8.39 2.12
C SER A 17 -1.86 -7.17 3.03
N LEU A 18 -2.94 -6.78 3.70
CA LEU A 18 -2.90 -5.69 4.67
C LEU A 18 -1.94 -6.00 5.82
N GLN A 19 -2.00 -7.21 6.38
CA GLN A 19 -1.09 -7.62 7.45
C GLN A 19 0.37 -7.59 7.03
N SER A 20 0.71 -7.96 5.78
CA SER A 20 2.09 -7.91 5.29
C SER A 20 2.66 -6.49 5.28
N VAL A 21 1.87 -5.50 4.88
CA VAL A 21 2.27 -4.09 4.88
C VAL A 21 2.26 -3.49 6.29
N LEU A 22 1.30 -3.88 7.16
CA LEU A 22 1.24 -3.41 8.56
C LEU A 22 2.45 -3.86 9.37
N ARG A 23 2.99 -5.05 9.10
CA ARG A 23 4.20 -5.58 9.78
C ARG A 23 5.50 -4.86 9.39
N CYS A 24 5.47 -3.99 8.40
CA CYS A 24 6.59 -3.11 8.11
C CYS A 24 6.54 -1.90 9.06
N GLU A 25 7.54 -1.77 9.93
CA GLU A 25 7.69 -0.61 10.82
C GLU A 25 8.13 0.61 10.01
N SER A 26 7.19 1.21 9.27
CA SER A 26 7.47 2.29 8.33
C SER A 26 7.43 3.69 8.97
N GLU A 27 7.94 3.80 10.18
CA GLU A 27 8.27 5.09 10.78
C GLU A 27 9.46 5.72 10.02
N GLN A 28 9.37 7.01 9.75
CA GLN A 28 10.47 7.70 9.08
C GLN A 28 11.72 7.70 9.95
N SER A 29 12.86 7.45 9.33
CA SER A 29 14.17 7.53 9.95
C SER A 29 15.17 8.25 9.05
N GLN A 30 16.43 8.36 9.51
CA GLN A 30 17.49 8.97 8.71
C GLN A 30 17.71 8.19 7.41
N PRO A 31 18.09 8.88 6.32
CA PRO A 31 18.41 8.24 5.05
C PRO A 31 19.51 7.18 5.20
N VAL A 32 19.33 6.04 4.54
CA VAL A 32 20.29 4.93 4.55
C VAL A 32 20.88 4.76 3.15
N LYS A 33 22.21 4.75 3.05
CA LYS A 33 22.91 4.45 1.80
C LYS A 33 22.97 2.94 1.58
N THR A 34 22.62 2.50 0.37
CA THR A 34 22.69 1.09 -0.02
C THR A 34 24.11 0.74 -0.53
N ALA A 35 24.45 -0.54 -0.54
CA ALA A 35 25.77 -1.02 -0.96
C ALA A 35 26.05 -0.79 -2.46
N ASP A 36 25.03 -0.69 -3.28
CA ASP A 36 25.07 -0.41 -4.72
C ASP A 36 25.11 1.10 -5.06
N GLY A 37 25.17 1.96 -4.03
CA GLY A 37 25.24 3.42 -4.19
C GLY A 37 23.88 4.14 -4.25
N GLY A 38 22.78 3.41 -4.09
CA GLY A 38 21.44 3.96 -3.95
C GLY A 38 21.21 4.59 -2.56
N VAL A 39 19.97 5.03 -2.32
CA VAL A 39 19.55 5.58 -1.03
C VAL A 39 18.11 5.17 -0.71
N TYR A 40 17.84 4.88 0.55
CA TYR A 40 16.51 4.83 1.13
C TYR A 40 16.24 6.15 1.84
N PRO A 41 15.59 7.10 1.20
CA PRO A 41 15.55 8.49 1.66
C PRO A 41 14.82 8.67 2.99
N PHE A 42 13.89 7.77 3.29
CA PHE A 42 13.03 7.85 4.49
C PHE A 42 13.31 6.71 5.48
N GLY A 43 14.39 5.95 5.27
CA GLY A 43 14.81 4.82 6.12
C GLY A 43 14.33 3.46 5.63
N GLU A 44 14.91 2.41 6.20
CA GLU A 44 14.68 1.02 5.77
C GLU A 44 13.24 0.55 5.99
N GLY A 45 12.58 0.99 7.06
CA GLY A 45 11.21 0.59 7.37
C GLY A 45 10.20 1.10 6.33
N VAL A 46 10.35 2.36 5.90
CA VAL A 46 9.52 2.96 4.84
C VAL A 46 9.79 2.26 3.51
N GLN A 47 11.06 2.03 3.18
CA GLN A 47 11.44 1.31 1.97
C GLN A 47 10.83 -0.09 1.93
N LYS A 48 10.89 -0.83 3.03
CA LYS A 48 10.31 -2.18 3.12
C LYS A 48 8.80 -2.18 2.90
N ALA A 49 8.08 -1.20 3.44
CA ALA A 49 6.64 -1.08 3.22
C ALA A 49 6.33 -0.78 1.75
N PHE A 50 7.11 0.11 1.13
CA PHE A 50 6.99 0.49 -0.26
C PHE A 50 7.23 -0.71 -1.20
N GLU A 51 8.35 -1.42 -1.04
CA GLU A 51 8.67 -2.61 -1.82
C GLU A 51 7.61 -3.72 -1.64
N THR A 52 7.15 -3.93 -0.41
CA THR A 52 6.09 -4.92 -0.13
C THR A 52 4.81 -4.58 -0.88
N PHE A 53 4.42 -3.30 -0.90
CA PHE A 53 3.22 -2.86 -1.60
C PHE A 53 3.35 -2.97 -3.12
N LEU A 54 4.49 -2.57 -3.70
CA LEU A 54 4.73 -2.72 -5.14
C LEU A 54 4.72 -4.20 -5.55
N ALA A 55 5.39 -5.07 -4.78
CA ALA A 55 5.40 -6.50 -5.05
C ALA A 55 3.99 -7.14 -5.00
N LEU A 56 3.12 -6.69 -4.08
CA LEU A 56 1.72 -7.10 -4.05
C LEU A 56 0.99 -6.67 -5.33
N ALA A 57 1.17 -5.42 -5.76
CA ALA A 57 0.56 -4.90 -6.97
C ALA A 57 1.02 -5.66 -8.24
N GLU A 58 2.32 -5.95 -8.33
CA GLU A 58 2.90 -6.76 -9.41
C GLU A 58 2.33 -8.18 -9.43
N SER A 59 2.19 -8.81 -8.27
CA SER A 59 1.58 -10.14 -8.16
C SER A 59 0.13 -10.19 -8.64
N MET A 60 -0.59 -9.08 -8.56
CA MET A 60 -1.94 -8.88 -9.10
C MET A 60 -1.93 -8.51 -10.59
N GLY A 61 -0.73 -8.37 -11.20
CA GLY A 61 -0.54 -8.05 -12.62
C GLY A 61 -0.82 -6.59 -12.96
N PHE A 62 -0.51 -5.67 -12.06
CA PHE A 62 -0.45 -4.23 -12.32
C PHE A 62 0.96 -3.79 -12.73
N GLU A 63 1.05 -2.69 -13.46
CA GLU A 63 2.30 -2.02 -13.76
C GLU A 63 2.73 -1.17 -12.55
N THR A 64 4.00 -1.23 -12.18
CA THR A 64 4.54 -0.47 -11.06
C THR A 64 5.68 0.44 -11.52
N PHE A 65 5.89 1.53 -10.80
CA PHE A 65 7.00 2.44 -11.01
C PHE A 65 7.54 2.92 -9.67
N ASN A 66 8.86 2.86 -9.54
CA ASN A 66 9.61 3.37 -8.41
C ASN A 66 10.44 4.58 -8.86
N ALA A 67 10.20 5.75 -8.27
CA ALA A 67 10.92 6.99 -8.51
C ALA A 67 12.08 7.13 -7.52
N ASP A 68 13.16 6.37 -7.73
CA ASP A 68 14.39 6.42 -6.94
C ASP A 68 14.17 6.31 -5.42
N ASN A 69 13.18 5.52 -5.00
CA ASN A 69 12.74 5.32 -3.61
C ASN A 69 12.16 6.56 -2.91
N TYR A 70 11.88 7.63 -3.65
CA TYR A 70 11.17 8.82 -3.11
C TYR A 70 9.66 8.72 -3.17
N GLY A 71 9.15 7.73 -3.88
CA GLY A 71 7.75 7.43 -4.09
C GLY A 71 7.55 6.62 -5.35
N GLY A 72 6.32 6.38 -5.73
CA GLY A 72 6.03 5.60 -6.91
C GLY A 72 4.55 5.53 -7.24
N HIS A 73 4.19 4.62 -8.11
CA HIS A 73 2.80 4.40 -8.43
C HIS A 73 2.53 2.98 -8.95
N VAL A 74 1.26 2.63 -8.89
CA VAL A 74 0.69 1.41 -9.48
C VAL A 74 -0.33 1.84 -10.52
N ASP A 75 -0.21 1.34 -11.75
CA ASP A 75 -1.09 1.65 -12.86
C ASP A 75 -2.01 0.48 -13.24
N PHE A 76 -3.26 0.80 -13.42
CA PHE A 76 -4.20 0.02 -14.20
C PHE A 76 -4.45 0.77 -15.51
N PRO A 77 -3.77 0.39 -16.62
CA PRO A 77 -3.79 1.14 -17.86
C PRO A 77 -5.20 1.30 -18.44
N GLY A 78 -5.50 2.51 -18.90
CA GLY A 78 -6.70 2.85 -19.65
C GLY A 78 -6.48 2.91 -21.15
N THR A 79 -7.56 3.08 -21.91
CA THR A 79 -7.51 3.18 -23.39
C THR A 79 -7.24 4.59 -23.89
N GLY A 80 -7.35 5.60 -23.04
CA GLY A 80 -7.12 7.01 -23.39
C GLY A 80 -5.88 7.59 -22.71
N ASP A 81 -5.67 8.88 -22.92
CA ASP A 81 -4.51 9.64 -22.46
C ASP A 81 -4.65 10.29 -21.09
N LYS A 82 -5.82 10.15 -20.46
CA LYS A 82 -6.09 10.74 -19.14
C LYS A 82 -5.68 9.78 -18.01
N ILE A 83 -5.32 10.37 -16.87
CA ILE A 83 -5.02 9.66 -15.62
C ILE A 83 -6.04 10.07 -14.57
N PHE A 84 -6.60 9.07 -13.89
CA PHE A 84 -7.34 9.23 -12.63
C PHE A 84 -6.40 8.84 -11.49
N GLY A 85 -5.89 9.84 -10.77
CA GLY A 85 -4.94 9.66 -9.67
C GLY A 85 -5.64 9.47 -8.33
N ILE A 86 -5.19 8.48 -7.56
CA ILE A 86 -5.50 8.27 -6.15
C ILE A 86 -4.18 8.43 -5.41
N LEU A 87 -4.11 9.34 -4.43
CA LEU A 87 -2.89 9.62 -3.68
C LEU A 87 -3.02 9.10 -2.27
N GLY A 88 -2.01 8.38 -1.80
CA GLY A 88 -1.87 7.93 -0.43
C GLY A 88 -0.41 7.72 -0.03
N HIS A 89 -0.16 7.13 1.15
CA HIS A 89 1.18 6.92 1.69
C HIS A 89 1.28 5.62 2.48
N LEU A 90 2.52 5.15 2.72
CA LEU A 90 2.81 3.93 3.46
C LEU A 90 3.64 4.17 4.72
N ASP A 91 4.24 5.36 4.86
CA ASP A 91 4.88 5.76 6.10
C ASP A 91 3.85 6.01 7.20
N VAL A 92 4.28 5.88 8.44
CA VAL A 92 3.42 6.04 9.62
C VAL A 92 4.09 6.89 10.67
N VAL A 93 3.28 7.58 11.48
CA VAL A 93 3.78 8.26 12.67
C VAL A 93 4.19 7.25 13.74
N PRO A 94 5.13 7.61 14.64
CA PRO A 94 5.58 6.73 15.72
C PRO A 94 4.45 6.12 16.52
N ALA A 95 4.60 4.83 16.84
CA ALA A 95 3.67 4.11 17.68
C ALA A 95 3.98 4.43 19.16
N ALA A 96 3.47 5.56 19.66
CA ALA A 96 3.56 5.88 21.09
C ALA A 96 2.87 4.81 21.95
N GLY A 97 3.14 4.77 23.25
CA GLY A 97 2.56 3.78 24.18
C GLY A 97 1.03 3.79 24.27
N GLY A 98 0.47 2.79 24.97
CA GLY A 98 -0.97 2.66 25.17
C GLY A 98 -1.68 1.72 24.18
N TRP A 99 -0.95 0.84 23.53
CA TRP A 99 -1.50 -0.19 22.66
C TRP A 99 -1.86 -1.46 23.46
N ASP A 100 -3.05 -2.02 23.20
CA ASP A 100 -3.47 -3.31 23.73
C ASP A 100 -2.78 -4.49 23.02
N PHE A 101 -2.35 -4.28 21.78
CA PHE A 101 -1.60 -5.22 20.95
C PHE A 101 -0.32 -4.55 20.45
N ASP A 102 0.69 -5.33 20.10
CA ASP A 102 1.86 -4.81 19.41
C ASP A 102 1.43 -4.06 18.13
N PRO A 103 1.81 -2.77 17.96
CA PRO A 103 1.35 -1.93 16.86
C PRO A 103 1.79 -2.42 15.48
N TYR A 104 2.79 -3.31 15.39
CA TYR A 104 3.29 -3.85 14.13
C TYR A 104 3.03 -5.37 13.97
N ALA A 105 2.36 -6.01 14.91
CA ALA A 105 1.97 -7.42 14.77
C ALA A 105 0.83 -7.65 13.78
N ALA A 106 0.05 -6.60 13.46
CA ALA A 106 -1.17 -6.71 12.66
C ALA A 106 -2.15 -7.77 13.22
N SER A 107 -2.37 -7.72 14.54
CA SER A 107 -3.17 -8.68 15.28
C SER A 107 -4.64 -8.63 14.87
N ILE A 108 -5.27 -9.80 14.80
CA ILE A 108 -6.72 -9.91 14.53
C ILE A 108 -7.38 -10.37 15.84
N ALA A 109 -8.31 -9.57 16.33
CA ALA A 109 -9.13 -9.90 17.49
C ALA A 109 -10.54 -9.30 17.30
N GLU A 110 -11.56 -10.02 17.76
CA GLU A 110 -12.97 -9.55 17.72
C GLU A 110 -13.45 -9.06 16.33
N GLY A 111 -12.95 -9.66 15.24
CA GLY A 111 -13.28 -9.28 13.88
C GLY A 111 -12.65 -7.96 13.40
N ARG A 112 -11.62 -7.46 14.09
CA ARG A 112 -10.88 -6.24 13.78
C ARG A 112 -9.40 -6.53 13.59
N ILE A 113 -8.74 -5.69 12.81
CA ILE A 113 -7.27 -5.69 12.65
C ILE A 113 -6.72 -4.53 13.46
N TYR A 114 -5.80 -4.83 14.37
CA TYR A 114 -5.12 -3.86 15.22
C TYR A 114 -3.70 -3.64 14.71
N GLY A 115 -3.33 -2.38 14.51
CA GLY A 115 -1.98 -2.02 14.09
C GLY A 115 -1.84 -0.56 13.66
N ARG A 116 -0.61 -0.05 13.73
CA ARG A 116 -0.27 1.29 13.26
C ARG A 116 -0.38 1.33 11.73
N GLY A 117 -1.16 2.28 11.21
CA GLY A 117 -1.41 2.44 9.79
C GLY A 117 -2.66 1.70 9.26
N THR A 118 -3.40 0.98 10.12
CA THR A 118 -4.62 0.27 9.70
C THR A 118 -5.66 1.22 9.11
N THR A 119 -5.79 2.43 9.64
CA THR A 119 -6.73 3.45 9.16
C THR A 119 -6.06 4.60 8.41
N ASP A 120 -4.75 4.84 8.62
CA ASP A 120 -3.99 5.96 8.06
C ASP A 120 -2.54 5.55 7.79
N ASP A 121 -2.14 5.18 6.54
CA ASP A 121 -2.99 5.12 5.32
C ASP A 121 -2.87 3.73 4.64
N LYS A 122 -2.14 2.76 5.26
CA LYS A 122 -1.92 1.41 4.70
C LYS A 122 -3.22 0.65 4.39
N GLY A 123 -4.21 0.75 5.29
CA GLY A 123 -5.52 0.13 5.06
C GLY A 123 -6.27 0.69 3.86
N PRO A 124 -6.46 2.01 3.75
CA PRO A 124 -7.02 2.66 2.56
C PRO A 124 -6.24 2.31 1.29
N MET A 125 -4.90 2.30 1.32
CA MET A 125 -4.06 1.95 0.16
C MET A 125 -4.31 0.52 -0.32
N ILE A 126 -4.36 -0.46 0.57
CA ILE A 126 -4.73 -1.86 0.24
C ILE A 126 -6.17 -1.93 -0.27
N SER A 127 -7.09 -1.17 0.31
CA SER A 127 -8.48 -1.13 -0.16
C SER A 127 -8.58 -0.61 -1.60
N CYS A 128 -7.83 0.43 -1.94
CA CYS A 128 -7.75 0.96 -3.30
C CYS A 128 -7.15 -0.07 -4.27
N LEU A 129 -6.06 -0.74 -3.87
CA LEU A 129 -5.43 -1.78 -4.69
C LEU A 129 -6.39 -2.94 -4.99
N TYR A 130 -7.16 -3.40 -4.00
CA TYR A 130 -8.15 -4.45 -4.19
C TYR A 130 -9.39 -3.98 -4.97
N ALA A 131 -9.76 -2.71 -4.89
CA ALA A 131 -10.78 -2.11 -5.75
C ALA A 131 -10.33 -2.12 -7.23
N MET A 132 -9.06 -1.77 -7.50
CA MET A 132 -8.48 -1.87 -8.84
C MET A 132 -8.45 -3.35 -9.32
N LYS A 133 -8.07 -4.29 -8.43
CA LYS A 133 -8.10 -5.73 -8.73
C LYS A 133 -9.51 -6.22 -9.07
N ALA A 134 -10.53 -5.78 -8.33
CA ALA A 134 -11.92 -6.14 -8.60
C ALA A 134 -12.39 -5.69 -9.97
N LEU A 135 -12.04 -4.45 -10.36
CA LEU A 135 -12.33 -3.94 -11.70
C LEU A 135 -11.61 -4.77 -12.78
N LYS A 136 -10.32 -5.02 -12.61
CA LYS A 136 -9.51 -5.82 -13.53
C LYS A 136 -10.08 -7.23 -13.71
N ASP A 137 -10.37 -7.93 -12.61
CA ASP A 137 -10.89 -9.30 -12.62
C ASP A 137 -12.32 -9.39 -13.18
N SER A 138 -13.08 -8.30 -13.16
CA SER A 138 -14.39 -8.21 -13.83
C SER A 138 -14.29 -8.05 -15.35
N GLY A 139 -13.09 -7.88 -15.90
CA GLY A 139 -12.86 -7.57 -17.32
C GLY A 139 -13.12 -6.10 -17.68
N TYR A 140 -13.24 -5.21 -16.68
CA TYR A 140 -13.41 -3.78 -16.94
C TYR A 140 -12.14 -3.20 -17.57
N VAL A 141 -12.32 -2.41 -18.63
CA VAL A 141 -11.24 -1.67 -19.29
C VAL A 141 -11.49 -0.18 -19.06
N PRO A 142 -10.68 0.51 -18.26
CA PRO A 142 -10.91 1.92 -17.95
C PRO A 142 -10.62 2.81 -19.18
N LYS A 143 -11.31 3.94 -19.29
CA LYS A 143 -11.00 4.96 -20.30
C LYS A 143 -9.78 5.78 -19.90
N ALA A 144 -9.67 6.13 -18.61
CA ALA A 144 -8.49 6.78 -18.06
C ALA A 144 -7.64 5.73 -17.35
N THR A 145 -6.31 5.83 -17.40
CA THR A 145 -5.44 5.04 -16.52
C THR A 145 -5.78 5.34 -15.07
N ILE A 146 -6.06 4.31 -14.27
CA ILE A 146 -6.22 4.46 -12.83
C ILE A 146 -4.84 4.32 -12.21
N ARG A 147 -4.34 5.40 -11.59
CA ARG A 147 -3.01 5.47 -10.98
C ARG A 147 -3.11 5.63 -9.47
N LEU A 148 -2.65 4.63 -8.74
CA LEU A 148 -2.49 4.70 -7.29
C LEU A 148 -1.09 5.22 -6.99
N ILE A 149 -1.01 6.47 -6.53
CA ILE A 149 0.24 7.19 -6.28
C ILE A 149 0.62 7.00 -4.82
N ILE A 150 1.86 6.61 -4.58
CA ILE A 150 2.42 6.35 -3.25
C ILE A 150 3.43 7.46 -2.96
N GLY A 151 3.09 8.32 -2.00
CA GLY A 151 4.05 9.25 -1.42
C GLY A 151 4.57 8.67 -0.10
N ASP A 152 5.88 8.69 0.11
CA ASP A 152 6.49 8.11 1.32
C ASP A 152 6.89 9.17 2.35
N ARG A 153 6.27 10.33 2.28
CA ARG A 153 6.42 11.36 3.30
C ARG A 153 5.06 11.89 3.72
N LYS A 154 4.61 11.47 4.90
CA LYS A 154 3.51 12.15 5.57
C LYS A 154 3.95 13.59 5.84
N SER A 155 3.27 14.57 5.23
CA SER A 155 3.54 15.97 5.52
C SER A 155 3.40 16.19 7.03
N VAL A 156 4.51 16.53 7.68
CA VAL A 156 4.49 17.06 9.04
C VAL A 156 3.90 18.46 8.92
N VAL A 157 2.63 18.59 9.30
CA VAL A 157 2.00 19.89 9.55
C VAL A 157 2.21 20.23 11.01
#